data_d6aad560883c2e9d4728c78cca8aee28
#
_entry.id   d6aad560883c2e9d4728c78cca8aee28
#
_cell.length_a   1.000
_cell.length_b   1.000
_cell.length_c   1.000
_cell.angle_alpha   90.00
_cell.angle_beta   90.00
_cell.angle_gamma   90.00
#
_symmetry.space_group_name_H-M   'P 1'
#
loop_
_entity.id
_entity.type
_entity.pdbx_description
1 polymer ?
#
loop_
_entity_poly.entity_id
_entity_poly.type
_entity_poly.pdbx_seq_one_letter_code
_entity_poly.pdbx_strand_id
1 'polypeptide(L)'
;MCSSDLLVATSGDTGSAVAHGFLGVAGIRVVILYPSKRISEAQEKQFTTLGENITALEISGTFDDCQRLVKQAFADEPLNKRAFLTSANSINVGRLLPQMFYHVAAYRQLPVASVPLIVSVPSGNFGNLTAGLFAKRIGLPVAKFIASTNANDVVPEYLRSGKFNPRPAQATYSNAMDVGNPNNFPRLLDLCRGRLEYVQKEIWGHGATDAETLAEMKSIWERYRYIADPHTAVGILGWEAYKREHPEPSQGLVLATAHAAKFAEVVEKAIGTAPPLPDRLAAYLKRPKLSLPMSSSYDDFKQFLLRH
;
A
#
# COMPACT_ATOMS: atom_id res chain seq x y z
N MET A 1 -7.34 23.56 -23.08
CA MET A 1 -6.69 23.41 -21.76
C MET A 1 -5.93 22.10 -21.81
N CYS A 2 -4.63 22.09 -21.54
CA CYS A 2 -3.87 20.81 -21.47
C CYS A 2 -4.40 20.02 -20.27
N SER A 3 -5.04 18.88 -20.50
CA SER A 3 -5.40 17.94 -19.44
C SER A 3 -4.18 17.09 -19.09
N SER A 4 -3.96 16.86 -17.82
CA SER A 4 -2.94 15.92 -17.35
C SER A 4 -3.56 14.55 -17.17
N ASP A 5 -2.92 13.53 -17.73
CA ASP A 5 -3.30 12.13 -17.51
C ASP A 5 -2.56 11.59 -16.31
N LEU A 6 -3.30 11.34 -15.24
CA LEU A 6 -2.79 10.76 -14.01
C LEU A 6 -2.90 9.24 -14.07
N LEU A 7 -1.80 8.57 -14.39
CA LEU A 7 -1.74 7.11 -14.52
C LEU A 7 -1.52 6.43 -13.17
N VAL A 8 -2.31 5.40 -12.89
CA VAL A 8 -2.27 4.64 -11.64
C VAL A 8 -2.35 3.15 -11.92
N ALA A 9 -1.28 2.41 -11.66
CA ALA A 9 -1.36 0.96 -11.52
C ALA A 9 -1.75 0.62 -10.09
N THR A 10 -2.76 -0.22 -9.87
CA THR A 10 -3.25 -0.55 -8.54
C THR A 10 -3.55 -2.03 -8.34
N SER A 11 -3.32 -2.50 -7.11
CA SER A 11 -3.84 -3.78 -6.59
C SER A 11 -5.10 -3.58 -5.73
N GLY A 12 -5.73 -2.37 -5.79
CA GLY A 12 -6.97 -2.05 -5.09
C GLY A 12 -6.95 -0.67 -4.42
N ASP A 13 -6.34 -0.55 -3.26
CA ASP A 13 -6.49 0.61 -2.37
C ASP A 13 -5.89 1.92 -2.91
N THR A 14 -4.75 1.87 -3.59
CA THR A 14 -4.17 3.07 -4.23
C THR A 14 -5.11 3.64 -5.29
N GLY A 15 -5.71 2.78 -6.13
CA GLY A 15 -6.64 3.20 -7.18
C GLY A 15 -7.85 3.93 -6.60
N SER A 16 -8.47 3.37 -5.56
CA SER A 16 -9.64 4.00 -4.92
C SER A 16 -9.28 5.34 -4.27
N ALA A 17 -8.15 5.43 -3.56
CA ALA A 17 -7.73 6.67 -2.93
C ALA A 17 -7.45 7.80 -3.95
N VAL A 18 -6.77 7.47 -5.06
CA VAL A 18 -6.47 8.44 -6.12
C VAL A 18 -7.74 8.84 -6.86
N ALA A 19 -8.62 7.88 -7.20
CA ALA A 19 -9.88 8.16 -7.85
C ALA A 19 -10.72 9.16 -7.04
N HIS A 20 -10.89 8.93 -5.75
CA HIS A 20 -11.67 9.83 -4.90
C HIS A 20 -10.99 11.18 -4.66
N GLY A 21 -9.66 11.21 -4.60
CA GLY A 21 -8.90 12.45 -4.42
C GLY A 21 -8.96 13.39 -5.63
N PHE A 22 -9.15 12.84 -6.83
CA PHE A 22 -9.17 13.60 -8.08
C PHE A 22 -10.52 13.61 -8.80
N LEU A 23 -11.56 12.99 -8.24
CA LEU A 23 -12.90 12.99 -8.82
C LEU A 23 -13.41 14.43 -9.02
N GLY A 24 -13.81 14.77 -10.24
CA GLY A 24 -14.31 16.09 -10.60
C GLY A 24 -13.25 17.21 -10.65
N VAL A 25 -11.96 16.90 -10.49
CA VAL A 25 -10.91 17.92 -10.59
C VAL A 25 -10.68 18.32 -12.05
N ALA A 26 -10.96 19.58 -12.36
CA ALA A 26 -10.84 20.11 -13.72
C ALA A 26 -9.40 20.01 -14.25
N GLY A 27 -9.25 19.63 -15.53
CA GLY A 27 -7.95 19.52 -16.20
C GLY A 27 -7.13 18.29 -15.80
N ILE A 28 -7.68 17.36 -15.03
CA ILE A 28 -7.06 16.08 -14.69
C ILE A 28 -7.95 14.94 -15.15
N ARG A 29 -7.41 14.02 -15.93
CA ARG A 29 -8.00 12.71 -16.23
C ARG A 29 -7.24 11.64 -15.46
N VAL A 30 -7.95 10.80 -14.73
CA VAL A 30 -7.35 9.68 -13.99
C VAL A 30 -7.57 8.38 -14.75
N VAL A 31 -6.49 7.68 -15.07
CA VAL A 31 -6.53 6.39 -15.74
C VAL A 31 -5.96 5.33 -14.79
N ILE A 32 -6.84 4.44 -14.32
CA ILE A 32 -6.52 3.40 -13.34
C ILE A 32 -6.39 2.07 -14.05
N LEU A 33 -5.21 1.44 -13.99
CA LEU A 33 -4.97 0.10 -14.49
C LEU A 33 -4.99 -0.88 -13.32
N TYR A 34 -5.81 -1.91 -13.42
CA TYR A 34 -5.90 -2.94 -12.39
C TYR A 34 -6.02 -4.35 -13.00
N PRO A 35 -5.51 -5.40 -12.33
CA PRO A 35 -5.54 -6.76 -12.85
C PRO A 35 -6.93 -7.37 -12.73
N SER A 36 -7.44 -7.94 -13.83
CA SER A 36 -8.75 -8.60 -13.87
C SER A 36 -8.84 -9.73 -12.85
N LYS A 37 -9.92 -9.77 -12.07
CA LYS A 37 -10.24 -10.84 -11.10
C LYS A 37 -9.19 -11.08 -10.01
N ARG A 38 -8.33 -10.09 -9.72
CA ARG A 38 -7.24 -10.21 -8.72
C ARG A 38 -7.32 -9.22 -7.57
N ILE A 39 -8.43 -8.49 -7.47
CA ILE A 39 -8.75 -7.59 -6.36
C ILE A 39 -10.14 -7.92 -5.83
N SER A 40 -10.43 -7.59 -4.57
CA SER A 40 -11.74 -7.84 -4.00
C SER A 40 -12.82 -6.97 -4.68
N GLU A 41 -14.07 -7.46 -4.73
CA GLU A 41 -15.18 -6.68 -5.28
C GLU A 41 -15.33 -5.33 -4.58
N ALA A 42 -15.14 -5.30 -3.27
CA ALA A 42 -15.21 -4.08 -2.48
C ALA A 42 -14.15 -3.06 -2.87
N GLN A 43 -12.93 -3.50 -3.19
CA GLN A 43 -11.87 -2.62 -3.70
C GLN A 43 -12.17 -2.16 -5.13
N GLU A 44 -12.58 -3.07 -6.01
CA GLU A 44 -12.87 -2.78 -7.41
C GLU A 44 -13.98 -1.74 -7.55
N LYS A 45 -15.10 -1.94 -6.88
CA LYS A 45 -16.27 -1.05 -6.94
C LYS A 45 -16.01 0.38 -6.49
N GLN A 46 -15.02 0.62 -5.62
CA GLN A 46 -14.69 1.95 -5.14
C GLN A 46 -14.16 2.88 -6.23
N PHE A 47 -13.59 2.39 -7.31
CA PHE A 47 -13.10 3.25 -8.41
C PHE A 47 -13.75 2.95 -9.77
N THR A 48 -14.27 1.74 -9.97
CA THR A 48 -14.90 1.37 -11.25
C THR A 48 -16.34 1.91 -11.40
N THR A 49 -16.90 2.50 -10.37
CA THR A 49 -18.30 3.00 -10.36
C THR A 49 -18.40 4.51 -10.39
N LEU A 50 -17.29 5.23 -10.52
CA LEU A 50 -17.27 6.69 -10.40
C LEU A 50 -17.59 7.40 -11.72
N GLY A 51 -16.99 6.98 -12.84
CA GLY A 51 -17.15 7.70 -14.11
C GLY A 51 -16.51 9.09 -14.10
N GLU A 52 -17.12 10.06 -14.75
CA GLU A 52 -16.62 11.44 -14.91
C GLU A 52 -15.20 11.46 -15.49
N ASN A 53 -14.24 12.07 -14.79
CA ASN A 53 -12.84 12.13 -15.17
C ASN A 53 -12.03 10.90 -14.74
N ILE A 54 -12.67 9.86 -14.22
CA ILE A 54 -12.04 8.60 -13.78
C ILE A 54 -12.33 7.50 -14.80
N THR A 55 -11.28 6.93 -15.37
CA THR A 55 -11.38 5.77 -16.28
C THR A 55 -10.65 4.59 -15.66
N ALA A 56 -11.34 3.47 -15.51
CA ALA A 56 -10.77 2.22 -15.00
C ALA A 56 -10.55 1.23 -16.15
N LEU A 57 -9.31 0.76 -16.31
CA LEU A 57 -8.91 -0.23 -17.30
C LEU A 57 -8.66 -1.57 -16.61
N GLU A 58 -9.50 -2.55 -16.98
CA GLU A 58 -9.39 -3.93 -16.49
C GLU A 58 -8.40 -4.71 -17.35
N ILE A 59 -7.18 -4.89 -16.86
CA ILE A 59 -6.09 -5.49 -17.61
C ILE A 59 -6.16 -7.01 -17.52
N SER A 60 -6.16 -7.70 -18.68
CA SER A 60 -6.00 -9.16 -18.77
C SER A 60 -4.57 -9.56 -18.44
N GLY A 61 -4.19 -9.53 -17.16
CA GLY A 61 -2.83 -9.76 -16.69
C GLY A 61 -2.69 -9.68 -15.17
N THR A 62 -1.48 -9.40 -14.73
CA THR A 62 -1.09 -9.27 -13.32
C THR A 62 -0.95 -7.81 -12.92
N PHE A 63 -0.75 -7.54 -11.63
CA PHE A 63 -0.40 -6.21 -11.15
C PHE A 63 0.94 -5.71 -11.73
N ASP A 64 1.89 -6.62 -11.92
CA ASP A 64 3.18 -6.30 -12.56
C ASP A 64 3.00 -5.88 -14.01
N ASP A 65 2.03 -6.46 -14.74
CA ASP A 65 1.67 -6.02 -16.08
C ASP A 65 1.11 -4.59 -16.07
N CYS A 66 0.24 -4.27 -15.12
CA CYS A 66 -0.27 -2.91 -14.95
C CYS A 66 0.87 -1.91 -14.69
N GLN A 67 1.81 -2.24 -13.81
CA GLN A 67 2.99 -1.42 -13.54
C GLN A 67 3.89 -1.28 -14.75
N ARG A 68 4.11 -2.36 -15.50
CA ARG A 68 4.92 -2.37 -16.72
C ARG A 68 4.34 -1.43 -17.78
N LEU A 69 3.03 -1.49 -18.02
CA LEU A 69 2.34 -0.61 -18.97
C LEU A 69 2.53 0.87 -18.59
N VAL A 70 2.34 1.22 -17.34
CA VAL A 70 2.55 2.59 -16.85
C VAL A 70 4.01 3.03 -17.01
N LYS A 71 4.99 2.17 -16.66
CA LYS A 71 6.41 2.48 -16.84
C LYS A 71 6.78 2.67 -18.30
N GLN A 72 6.25 1.84 -19.21
CA GLN A 72 6.45 1.97 -20.65
C GLN A 72 5.88 3.29 -21.18
N ALA A 73 4.69 3.71 -20.73
CA ALA A 73 4.12 5.00 -21.12
C ALA A 73 5.02 6.19 -20.72
N PHE A 74 5.59 6.17 -19.51
CA PHE A 74 6.54 7.20 -19.07
C PHE A 74 7.87 7.19 -19.85
N ALA A 75 8.30 6.04 -20.36
CA ALA A 75 9.51 5.91 -21.16
C ALA A 75 9.29 6.22 -22.66
N ASP A 76 8.05 6.33 -23.12
CA ASP A 76 7.69 6.57 -24.51
C ASP A 76 7.77 8.07 -24.86
N GLU A 77 8.91 8.52 -25.36
CA GLU A 77 9.11 9.92 -25.75
C GLU A 77 8.09 10.46 -26.77
N PRO A 78 7.72 9.74 -27.84
CA PRO A 78 6.67 10.17 -28.77
C PRO A 78 5.31 10.38 -28.09
N LEU A 79 4.93 9.52 -27.14
CA LEU A 79 3.70 9.68 -26.36
C LEU A 79 3.77 10.90 -25.45
N ASN A 80 4.88 11.09 -24.74
CA ASN A 80 5.08 12.20 -23.78
C ASN A 80 5.14 13.58 -24.47
N LYS A 81 5.38 13.64 -25.76
CA LYS A 81 5.27 14.88 -26.56
C LYS A 81 3.83 15.25 -26.88
N ARG A 82 2.88 14.31 -26.75
CA ARG A 82 1.47 14.48 -27.13
C ARG A 82 0.53 14.47 -25.91
N ALA A 83 0.90 13.76 -24.84
CA ALA A 83 0.12 13.60 -23.64
C ALA A 83 0.96 14.04 -22.42
N PHE A 84 0.39 14.89 -21.57
CA PHE A 84 1.04 15.29 -20.33
C PHE A 84 0.76 14.22 -19.25
N LEU A 85 1.67 13.24 -19.17
CA LEU A 85 1.53 12.11 -18.25
C LEU A 85 2.13 12.43 -16.88
N THR A 86 1.43 12.03 -15.82
CA THR A 86 1.93 12.02 -14.45
C THR A 86 1.53 10.74 -13.73
N SER A 87 2.19 10.42 -12.62
CA SER A 87 1.90 9.21 -11.86
C SER A 87 1.45 9.52 -10.44
N ALA A 88 0.42 8.81 -9.99
CA ALA A 88 -0.01 8.79 -8.61
C ALA A 88 0.44 7.53 -7.85
N ASN A 89 1.31 6.71 -8.40
CA ASN A 89 1.91 5.58 -7.67
C ASN A 89 2.97 6.05 -6.66
N SER A 90 3.36 5.16 -5.75
CA SER A 90 4.35 5.45 -4.70
C SER A 90 5.77 5.72 -5.21
N ILE A 91 6.02 5.55 -6.52
CA ILE A 91 7.23 6.04 -7.18
C ILE A 91 7.31 7.57 -7.22
N ASN A 92 6.18 8.27 -7.15
CA ASN A 92 6.13 9.73 -7.04
C ASN A 92 6.31 10.14 -5.57
N VAL A 93 7.38 10.89 -5.27
CA VAL A 93 7.68 11.37 -3.92
C VAL A 93 6.56 12.25 -3.34
N GLY A 94 5.81 12.95 -4.18
CA GLY A 94 4.64 13.73 -3.78
C GLY A 94 3.56 12.91 -3.07
N ARG A 95 3.53 11.57 -3.29
CA ARG A 95 2.67 10.64 -2.55
C ARG A 95 3.14 10.38 -1.13
N LEU A 96 4.44 10.49 -0.88
CA LEU A 96 5.03 10.19 0.43
C LEU A 96 4.90 11.36 1.41
N LEU A 97 4.95 12.60 0.91
CA LEU A 97 4.91 13.79 1.75
C LEU A 97 3.62 13.87 2.61
N PRO A 98 2.39 13.75 2.06
CA PRO A 98 1.19 13.74 2.89
C PRO A 98 1.10 12.51 3.80
N GLN A 99 1.76 11.40 3.46
CA GLN A 99 1.80 10.24 4.34
C GLN A 99 2.60 10.48 5.63
N MET A 100 3.48 11.47 5.69
CA MET A 100 4.12 11.89 6.94
C MET A 100 3.11 12.33 7.99
N PHE A 101 2.00 12.92 7.57
CA PHE A 101 1.04 13.57 8.45
C PHE A 101 0.30 12.59 9.36
N TYR A 102 0.01 11.38 8.92
CA TYR A 102 -0.65 10.42 9.81
C TYR A 102 0.30 9.89 10.89
N HIS A 103 1.61 9.81 10.64
CA HIS A 103 2.59 9.51 11.70
C HIS A 103 2.60 10.61 12.76
N VAL A 104 2.59 11.88 12.35
CA VAL A 104 2.53 13.03 13.26
C VAL A 104 1.17 13.07 13.99
N ALA A 105 0.07 12.86 13.26
CA ALA A 105 -1.28 12.86 13.86
C ALA A 105 -1.44 11.74 14.88
N ALA A 106 -0.92 10.55 14.60
CA ALA A 106 -0.93 9.43 15.55
C ALA A 106 -0.08 9.74 16.79
N TYR A 107 1.13 10.26 16.60
CA TYR A 107 1.99 10.66 17.73
C TYR A 107 1.33 11.67 18.67
N ARG A 108 0.63 12.66 18.10
CA ARG A 108 -0.08 13.66 18.91
C ARG A 108 -1.22 13.11 19.76
N GLN A 109 -1.72 11.94 19.45
CA GLN A 109 -2.80 11.26 20.19
C GLN A 109 -2.27 10.28 21.24
N LEU A 110 -0.97 9.97 21.18
CA LEU A 110 -0.37 9.08 22.18
C LEU A 110 -0.28 9.78 23.54
N PRO A 111 -0.48 9.06 24.65
CA PRO A 111 -0.17 9.59 25.98
C PRO A 111 1.33 9.90 26.04
N VAL A 112 1.66 10.98 26.76
CA VAL A 112 3.06 11.34 26.99
C VAL A 112 3.74 10.20 27.77
N ALA A 113 4.80 9.66 27.19
CA ALA A 113 5.61 8.61 27.80
C ALA A 113 7.10 8.97 27.76
N SER A 114 7.81 8.61 28.83
CA SER A 114 9.27 8.76 28.92
C SER A 114 10.04 7.61 28.26
N VAL A 115 9.35 6.75 27.52
CA VAL A 115 9.92 5.57 26.87
C VAL A 115 10.00 5.75 25.36
N PRO A 116 10.93 5.05 24.66
CA PRO A 116 11.08 5.17 23.21
C PRO A 116 9.81 4.79 22.46
N LEU A 117 9.45 5.58 21.43
CA LEU A 117 8.38 5.26 20.49
C LEU A 117 8.89 4.33 19.39
N ILE A 118 8.22 3.22 19.22
CA ILE A 118 8.47 2.23 18.16
C ILE A 118 7.23 2.18 17.27
N VAL A 119 7.41 2.30 15.96
CA VAL A 119 6.31 2.33 14.99
C VAL A 119 6.36 1.10 14.10
N SER A 120 5.36 0.23 14.22
CA SER A 120 5.19 -0.92 13.31
C SER A 120 4.38 -0.51 12.08
N VAL A 121 4.96 -0.77 10.91
CA VAL A 121 4.42 -0.33 9.62
C VAL A 121 4.22 -1.54 8.72
N PRO A 122 2.96 -1.98 8.51
CA PRO A 122 2.66 -2.98 7.48
C PRO A 122 3.08 -2.45 6.11
N SER A 123 3.99 -3.12 5.43
CA SER A 123 4.67 -2.59 4.25
C SER A 123 4.79 -3.58 3.11
N GLY A 124 4.42 -3.16 1.90
CA GLY A 124 4.73 -3.84 0.65
C GLY A 124 5.72 -3.01 -0.19
N ASN A 125 5.28 -1.89 -0.76
CA ASN A 125 6.13 -0.95 -1.51
C ASN A 125 6.93 0.03 -0.62
N PHE A 126 6.79 -0.04 0.70
CA PHE A 126 7.52 0.78 1.68
C PHE A 126 7.32 2.30 1.56
N GLY A 127 6.27 2.75 0.89
CA GLY A 127 5.94 4.17 0.80
C GLY A 127 5.62 4.79 2.16
N ASN A 128 4.76 4.12 2.93
CA ASN A 128 4.34 4.51 4.27
C ASN A 128 5.51 4.55 5.27
N LEU A 129 6.40 3.55 5.25
CA LEU A 129 7.59 3.52 6.13
C LEU A 129 8.61 4.60 5.73
N THR A 130 8.81 4.82 4.41
CA THR A 130 9.66 5.91 3.92
C THR A 130 9.12 7.26 4.36
N ALA A 131 7.80 7.46 4.33
CA ALA A 131 7.16 8.67 4.86
C ALA A 131 7.38 8.83 6.37
N GLY A 132 7.34 7.74 7.12
CA GLY A 132 7.71 7.74 8.55
C GLY A 132 9.16 8.19 8.79
N LEU A 133 10.10 7.73 7.97
CA LEU A 133 11.49 8.19 8.03
C LEU A 133 11.63 9.69 7.69
N PHE A 134 10.87 10.19 6.71
CA PHE A 134 10.82 11.64 6.45
C PHE A 134 10.29 12.39 7.67
N ALA A 135 9.20 11.91 8.29
CA ALA A 135 8.67 12.51 9.51
C ALA A 135 9.71 12.52 10.66
N LYS A 136 10.46 11.42 10.83
CA LYS A 136 11.57 11.35 11.80
C LYS A 136 12.66 12.37 11.48
N ARG A 137 13.02 12.56 10.21
CA ARG A 137 14.05 13.52 9.77
C ARG A 137 13.67 14.99 10.06
N ILE A 138 12.39 15.31 10.07
CA ILE A 138 11.90 16.65 10.43
C ILE A 138 11.57 16.79 11.92
N GLY A 139 11.89 15.79 12.76
CA GLY A 139 11.84 15.90 14.21
C GLY A 139 10.82 15.03 14.92
N LEU A 140 10.07 14.14 14.23
CA LEU A 140 9.19 13.19 14.92
C LEU A 140 10.04 12.21 15.76
N PRO A 141 9.81 12.09 17.10
CA PRO A 141 10.70 11.34 18.00
C PRO A 141 10.43 9.84 17.96
N VAL A 142 10.61 9.20 16.81
CA VAL A 142 10.51 7.75 16.65
C VAL A 142 11.89 7.13 16.89
N ALA A 143 11.99 6.21 17.81
CA ALA A 143 13.24 5.51 18.10
C ALA A 143 13.55 4.49 16.99
N LYS A 144 12.58 3.66 16.61
CA LYS A 144 12.72 2.60 15.60
C LYS A 144 11.43 2.39 14.81
N PHE A 145 11.56 2.04 13.55
CA PHE A 145 10.47 1.52 12.74
C PHE A 145 10.57 -0.01 12.64
N ILE A 146 9.43 -0.67 12.53
CA ILE A 146 9.34 -2.09 12.23
C ILE A 146 8.79 -2.23 10.81
N ALA A 147 9.58 -2.81 9.91
CA ALA A 147 9.16 -3.23 8.59
C ALA A 147 8.41 -4.56 8.71
N SER A 148 7.10 -4.48 8.92
CA SER A 148 6.23 -5.65 9.03
C SER A 148 5.74 -6.05 7.64
N THR A 149 6.12 -7.24 7.16
CA THR A 149 5.73 -7.77 5.86
C THR A 149 4.96 -9.07 6.00
N ASN A 150 4.27 -9.47 4.94
CA ASN A 150 3.78 -10.83 4.80
C ASN A 150 4.92 -11.76 4.31
N ALA A 151 4.59 -12.90 3.70
CA ALA A 151 5.59 -13.84 3.15
C ALA A 151 6.50 -13.22 2.05
N ASN A 152 6.17 -12.01 1.57
CA ASN A 152 7.01 -11.23 0.66
C ASN A 152 8.03 -10.40 1.46
N ASP A 153 8.93 -11.07 2.16
CA ASP A 153 9.81 -10.53 3.20
C ASP A 153 11.20 -10.10 2.70
N VAL A 154 11.32 -9.64 1.46
CA VAL A 154 12.62 -9.26 0.84
C VAL A 154 13.38 -8.18 1.62
N VAL A 155 12.69 -7.25 2.29
CA VAL A 155 13.34 -6.22 3.11
C VAL A 155 13.72 -6.75 4.50
N PRO A 156 12.86 -7.46 5.26
CA PRO A 156 13.30 -8.20 6.44
C PRO A 156 14.48 -9.13 6.19
N GLU A 157 14.50 -9.85 5.05
CA GLU A 157 15.67 -10.68 4.66
C GLU A 157 16.93 -9.85 4.45
N TYR A 158 16.82 -8.71 3.74
CA TYR A 158 17.94 -7.78 3.59
C TYR A 158 18.47 -7.29 4.92
N LEU A 159 17.61 -6.95 5.85
CA LEU A 159 18.02 -6.48 7.19
C LEU A 159 18.79 -7.55 7.96
N ARG A 160 18.48 -8.84 7.75
CA ARG A 160 19.20 -9.96 8.39
C ARG A 160 20.52 -10.33 7.68
N SER A 161 20.49 -10.36 6.34
CA SER A 161 21.56 -10.93 5.52
C SER A 161 22.51 -9.89 4.89
N GLY A 162 22.09 -8.63 4.80
CA GLY A 162 22.77 -7.60 4.03
C GLY A 162 22.63 -7.74 2.52
N LYS A 163 21.89 -8.75 2.03
CA LYS A 163 21.71 -9.01 0.60
C LYS A 163 20.28 -8.73 0.19
N PHE A 164 20.07 -7.78 -0.71
CA PHE A 164 18.77 -7.51 -1.28
C PHE A 164 18.53 -8.45 -2.48
N ASN A 165 17.57 -9.33 -2.36
CA ASN A 165 17.25 -10.36 -3.34
C ASN A 165 15.77 -10.26 -3.78
N PRO A 166 15.43 -9.38 -4.75
CA PRO A 166 14.08 -9.28 -5.29
C PRO A 166 13.63 -10.60 -5.93
N ARG A 167 12.36 -10.94 -5.74
CA ARG A 167 11.76 -12.17 -6.26
C ARG A 167 10.30 -11.94 -6.68
N PRO A 168 9.71 -12.84 -7.49
CA PRO A 168 8.28 -12.77 -7.80
C PRO A 168 7.44 -12.75 -6.51
N ALA A 169 6.42 -11.90 -6.49
CA ALA A 169 5.53 -11.80 -5.35
C ALA A 169 4.67 -13.06 -5.21
N GLN A 170 4.48 -13.51 -3.98
CA GLN A 170 3.55 -14.57 -3.60
C GLN A 170 2.21 -13.96 -3.19
N ALA A 171 1.10 -14.57 -3.61
CA ALA A 171 -0.24 -14.15 -3.21
C ALA A 171 -0.50 -14.52 -1.74
N THR A 172 -0.99 -13.56 -0.96
CA THR A 172 -1.31 -13.71 0.47
C THR A 172 -2.66 -13.06 0.81
N TYR A 173 -3.16 -13.27 2.02
CA TYR A 173 -4.37 -12.61 2.52
C TYR A 173 -4.19 -11.09 2.71
N SER A 174 -2.99 -10.62 2.95
CA SER A 174 -2.65 -9.20 3.02
C SER A 174 -2.13 -8.67 1.67
N ASN A 175 -2.93 -8.85 0.64
CA ASN A 175 -2.55 -8.72 -0.76
C ASN A 175 -1.96 -7.38 -1.19
N ALA A 176 -2.26 -6.27 -0.51
CA ALA A 176 -1.64 -4.98 -0.79
C ALA A 176 -0.14 -4.93 -0.45
N MET A 177 0.35 -5.93 0.28
CA MET A 177 1.78 -6.13 0.59
C MET A 177 2.45 -7.21 -0.28
N ASP A 178 1.77 -7.79 -1.28
CA ASP A 178 2.32 -8.78 -2.20
C ASP A 178 3.28 -8.11 -3.18
N VAL A 179 4.46 -7.77 -2.69
CA VAL A 179 5.48 -7.01 -3.42
C VAL A 179 6.86 -7.66 -3.22
N GLY A 180 7.36 -8.31 -4.27
CA GLY A 180 8.68 -8.95 -4.26
C GLY A 180 9.85 -8.04 -4.64
N ASN A 181 9.57 -6.81 -5.13
CA ASN A 181 10.57 -5.79 -5.46
C ASN A 181 10.04 -4.38 -5.12
N PRO A 182 10.17 -3.93 -3.88
CA PRO A 182 9.63 -2.66 -3.41
C PRO A 182 10.22 -1.43 -4.11
N ASN A 183 9.37 -0.62 -4.73
CA ASN A 183 9.79 0.59 -5.46
C ASN A 183 10.44 1.66 -4.56
N ASN A 184 10.14 1.69 -3.26
CA ASN A 184 10.70 2.67 -2.32
C ASN A 184 11.93 2.16 -1.57
N PHE A 185 12.39 0.92 -1.79
CA PHE A 185 13.59 0.40 -1.16
C PHE A 185 14.85 1.22 -1.51
N PRO A 186 15.07 1.66 -2.77
CA PRO A 186 16.19 2.56 -3.06
C PRO A 186 16.15 3.88 -2.28
N ARG A 187 14.95 4.45 -2.03
CA ARG A 187 14.80 5.66 -1.21
C ARG A 187 15.13 5.42 0.26
N LEU A 188 14.73 4.25 0.77
CA LEU A 188 15.09 3.79 2.10
C LEU A 188 16.60 3.71 2.27
N LEU A 189 17.29 3.09 1.31
CA LEU A 189 18.75 3.01 1.30
C LEU A 189 19.39 4.39 1.25
N ASP A 190 18.92 5.29 0.38
CA ASP A 190 19.46 6.65 0.24
C ASP A 190 19.33 7.44 1.56
N LEU A 191 18.15 7.40 2.19
CA LEU A 191 17.93 8.01 3.51
C LEU A 191 18.89 7.46 4.59
N CYS A 192 19.34 6.22 4.43
CA CYS A 192 20.31 5.54 5.31
C CYS A 192 21.73 5.50 4.71
N ARG A 193 22.06 6.43 3.78
CA ARG A 193 23.39 6.59 3.17
C ARG A 193 23.89 5.32 2.47
N GLY A 194 23.02 4.46 1.98
CA GLY A 194 23.37 3.20 1.31
C GLY A 194 24.03 2.15 2.21
N ARG A 195 24.02 2.29 3.54
CA ARG A 195 24.75 1.41 4.47
C ARG A 195 23.81 0.61 5.34
N LEU A 196 23.97 -0.70 5.34
CA LEU A 196 23.13 -1.64 6.09
C LEU A 196 23.03 -1.27 7.58
N GLU A 197 24.14 -0.92 8.21
CA GLU A 197 24.18 -0.56 9.62
C GLU A 197 23.29 0.64 9.97
N TYR A 198 23.17 1.62 9.05
CA TYR A 198 22.27 2.75 9.22
C TYR A 198 20.81 2.35 8.99
N VAL A 199 20.55 1.43 8.04
CA VAL A 199 19.20 0.88 7.86
C VAL A 199 18.77 0.13 9.10
N GLN A 200 19.62 -0.76 9.63
CA GLN A 200 19.36 -1.54 10.84
C GLN A 200 19.21 -0.66 12.09
N LYS A 201 19.91 0.48 12.15
CA LYS A 201 19.72 1.46 13.22
C LYS A 201 18.31 2.06 13.22
N GLU A 202 17.75 2.33 12.04
CA GLU A 202 16.43 2.96 11.87
C GLU A 202 15.29 1.94 11.83
N ILE A 203 15.52 0.76 11.26
CA ILE A 203 14.50 -0.22 10.92
C ILE A 203 14.88 -1.61 11.44
N TRP A 204 13.89 -2.27 12.03
CA TRP A 204 13.90 -3.70 12.31
C TRP A 204 12.87 -4.39 11.41
N GLY A 205 13.02 -5.68 11.08
CA GLY A 205 12.16 -6.33 10.09
C GLY A 205 11.57 -7.65 10.56
N HIS A 206 10.29 -7.89 10.22
CA HIS A 206 9.59 -9.13 10.47
C HIS A 206 8.71 -9.53 9.29
N GLY A 207 8.76 -10.82 8.91
CA GLY A 207 7.87 -11.41 7.91
C GLY A 207 6.91 -12.38 8.57
N ALA A 208 5.61 -12.28 8.26
CA ALA A 208 4.56 -13.13 8.80
C ALA A 208 3.94 -14.02 7.70
N THR A 209 3.58 -15.24 8.05
CA THR A 209 2.84 -16.16 7.18
C THR A 209 1.34 -15.88 7.24
N ASP A 210 0.58 -16.41 6.27
CA ASP A 210 -0.89 -16.35 6.29
C ASP A 210 -1.50 -17.07 7.49
N ALA A 211 -0.88 -18.17 7.95
CA ALA A 211 -1.35 -18.89 9.11
C ALA A 211 -1.20 -18.06 10.40
N GLU A 212 -0.05 -17.41 10.58
CA GLU A 212 0.17 -16.49 11.70
C GLU A 212 -0.76 -15.28 11.61
N THR A 213 -0.98 -14.73 10.43
CA THR A 213 -1.89 -13.61 10.19
C THR A 213 -3.32 -13.94 10.62
N LEU A 214 -3.87 -15.10 10.20
CA LEU A 214 -5.22 -15.52 10.62
C LEU A 214 -5.31 -15.78 12.12
N ALA A 215 -4.29 -16.42 12.71
CA ALA A 215 -4.24 -16.69 14.14
C ALA A 215 -4.23 -15.37 14.94
N GLU A 216 -3.46 -14.38 14.48
CA GLU A 216 -3.38 -13.08 15.14
C GLU A 216 -4.70 -12.29 15.00
N MET A 217 -5.35 -12.29 13.82
CA MET A 217 -6.67 -11.68 13.64
C MET A 217 -7.68 -12.26 14.66
N LYS A 218 -7.66 -13.58 14.86
CA LYS A 218 -8.50 -14.26 15.85
C LYS A 218 -8.14 -13.84 17.28
N SER A 219 -6.86 -13.84 17.63
CA SER A 219 -6.35 -13.42 18.95
C SER A 219 -6.78 -11.99 19.30
N ILE A 220 -6.63 -11.06 18.35
CA ILE A 220 -7.05 -9.66 18.54
C ILE A 220 -8.55 -9.57 18.79
N TRP A 221 -9.35 -10.30 18.02
CA TRP A 221 -10.79 -10.34 18.22
C TRP A 221 -11.19 -10.91 19.60
N GLU A 222 -10.59 -12.00 20.01
CA GLU A 222 -10.89 -12.65 21.29
C GLU A 222 -10.50 -11.76 22.47
N ARG A 223 -9.34 -11.10 22.40
CA ARG A 223 -8.78 -10.29 23.50
C ARG A 223 -9.36 -8.89 23.59
N TYR A 224 -9.59 -8.24 22.43
CA TYR A 224 -9.90 -6.81 22.37
C TYR A 224 -11.23 -6.49 21.71
N ARG A 225 -11.92 -7.48 21.15
CA ARG A 225 -13.13 -7.26 20.32
C ARG A 225 -12.89 -6.28 19.16
N TYR A 226 -11.66 -6.16 18.71
CA TYR A 226 -11.27 -5.35 17.56
C TYR A 226 -11.17 -6.24 16.33
N ILE A 227 -11.87 -5.85 15.24
CA ILE A 227 -11.81 -6.56 13.96
C ILE A 227 -10.66 -5.98 13.16
N ALA A 228 -9.50 -6.62 13.21
CA ALA A 228 -8.34 -6.26 12.40
C ALA A 228 -8.49 -6.75 10.96
N ASP A 229 -8.04 -5.96 10.00
CA ASP A 229 -7.76 -6.46 8.65
C ASP A 229 -6.42 -7.23 8.63
N PRO A 230 -6.14 -8.06 7.60
CA PRO A 230 -4.94 -8.87 7.56
C PRO A 230 -3.63 -8.06 7.56
N HIS A 231 -3.62 -6.83 7.02
CA HIS A 231 -2.42 -5.97 7.03
C HIS A 231 -2.14 -5.46 8.43
N THR A 232 -3.17 -5.01 9.14
CA THR A 232 -3.07 -4.58 10.55
C THR A 232 -2.57 -5.74 11.43
N ALA A 233 -3.06 -6.96 11.22
CA ALA A 233 -2.59 -8.15 11.94
C ALA A 233 -1.08 -8.40 11.72
N VAL A 234 -0.60 -8.29 10.48
CA VAL A 234 0.85 -8.38 10.18
C VAL A 234 1.63 -7.29 10.92
N GLY A 235 1.10 -6.07 11.00
CA GLY A 235 1.72 -4.99 11.77
C GLY A 235 1.83 -5.31 13.27
N ILE A 236 0.80 -5.93 13.85
CA ILE A 236 0.78 -6.33 15.26
C ILE A 236 1.76 -7.49 15.49
N LEU A 237 1.79 -8.49 14.61
CA LEU A 237 2.78 -9.58 14.66
C LEU A 237 4.22 -9.05 14.67
N GLY A 238 4.51 -8.07 13.80
CA GLY A 238 5.82 -7.40 13.79
C GLY A 238 6.13 -6.71 15.12
N TRP A 239 5.16 -6.00 15.72
CA TRP A 239 5.32 -5.40 17.04
C TRP A 239 5.56 -6.44 18.13
N GLU A 240 4.78 -7.51 18.17
CA GLU A 240 4.93 -8.56 19.17
C GLU A 240 6.26 -9.31 19.04
N ALA A 241 6.70 -9.57 17.79
CA ALA A 241 8.00 -10.17 17.55
C ALA A 241 9.14 -9.25 18.02
N TYR A 242 9.06 -7.95 17.72
CA TYR A 242 10.03 -6.96 18.20
C TYR A 242 10.10 -6.94 19.73
N LYS A 243 8.95 -6.95 20.41
CA LYS A 243 8.90 -6.93 21.90
C LYS A 243 9.43 -8.18 22.54
N ARG A 244 9.36 -9.35 21.87
CA ARG A 244 10.00 -10.58 22.39
C ARG A 244 11.53 -10.49 22.36
N GLU A 245 12.09 -9.86 21.33
CA GLU A 245 13.55 -9.66 21.22
C GLU A 245 14.06 -8.45 22.00
N HIS A 246 13.19 -7.44 22.22
CA HIS A 246 13.50 -6.17 22.87
C HIS A 246 12.49 -5.91 24.02
N PRO A 247 12.65 -6.60 25.17
CA PRO A 247 11.68 -6.53 26.29
C PRO A 247 11.68 -5.19 27.04
N GLU A 248 12.63 -4.30 26.78
CA GLU A 248 12.76 -3.00 27.45
C GLU A 248 11.47 -2.16 27.25
N PRO A 249 11.15 -1.30 28.24
CA PRO A 249 9.98 -0.44 28.16
C PRO A 249 9.99 0.40 26.87
N SER A 250 8.90 0.33 26.10
CA SER A 250 8.71 1.09 24.87
C SER A 250 7.23 1.30 24.61
N GLN A 251 6.90 2.40 23.92
CA GLN A 251 5.55 2.67 23.45
C GLN A 251 5.42 2.21 22.00
N GLY A 252 4.43 1.34 21.74
CA GLY A 252 4.15 0.83 20.40
C GLY A 252 3.07 1.64 19.70
N LEU A 253 3.29 1.89 18.41
CA LEU A 253 2.28 2.39 17.49
C LEU A 253 2.25 1.45 16.28
N VAL A 254 1.09 0.86 16.00
CA VAL A 254 0.88 0.02 14.81
C VAL A 254 -0.03 0.77 13.83
N LEU A 255 0.39 0.89 12.58
CA LEU A 255 -0.45 1.53 11.57
C LEU A 255 -1.52 0.57 11.08
N ALA A 256 -2.79 0.95 11.21
CA ALA A 256 -3.92 0.29 10.57
C ALA A 256 -4.12 0.89 9.17
N THR A 257 -3.77 0.15 8.13
CA THR A 257 -3.69 0.68 6.76
C THR A 257 -4.93 0.43 5.92
N ALA A 258 -5.87 -0.41 6.39
CA ALA A 258 -7.10 -0.74 5.68
C ALA A 258 -8.27 -0.97 6.64
N HIS A 259 -9.49 -0.87 6.12
CA HIS A 259 -10.70 -1.23 6.86
C HIS A 259 -11.02 -2.71 6.65
N ALA A 260 -11.33 -3.44 7.71
CA ALA A 260 -11.60 -4.88 7.70
C ALA A 260 -12.67 -5.31 6.66
N ALA A 261 -13.69 -4.49 6.41
CA ALA A 261 -14.75 -4.77 5.44
C ALA A 261 -14.25 -4.89 3.97
N LYS A 262 -13.04 -4.44 3.66
CA LYS A 262 -12.43 -4.65 2.34
C LYS A 262 -11.92 -6.09 2.16
N PHE A 263 -11.78 -6.82 3.25
CA PHE A 263 -11.24 -8.18 3.34
C PHE A 263 -12.23 -9.11 4.05
N ALA A 264 -13.53 -8.94 3.80
CA ALA A 264 -14.61 -9.60 4.54
C ALA A 264 -14.45 -11.13 4.59
N GLU A 265 -14.10 -11.77 3.47
CA GLU A 265 -13.88 -13.22 3.39
C GLU A 265 -12.72 -13.70 4.29
N VAL A 266 -11.63 -12.94 4.32
CA VAL A 266 -10.46 -13.27 5.16
C VAL A 266 -10.80 -13.07 6.64
N VAL A 267 -11.53 -12.00 6.95
CA VAL A 267 -11.99 -11.70 8.32
C VAL A 267 -12.93 -12.80 8.80
N GLU A 268 -13.94 -13.19 7.99
CA GLU A 268 -14.87 -14.25 8.34
C GLU A 268 -14.15 -15.59 8.55
N LYS A 269 -13.17 -15.90 7.70
CA LYS A 269 -12.32 -17.09 7.86
C LYS A 269 -11.56 -17.06 9.19
N ALA A 270 -11.08 -15.91 9.64
CA ALA A 270 -10.28 -15.77 10.85
C ALA A 270 -11.12 -15.80 12.13
N ILE A 271 -12.24 -15.07 12.16
CA ILE A 271 -13.02 -14.84 13.39
C ILE A 271 -14.44 -15.42 13.38
N GLY A 272 -14.84 -16.11 12.28
CA GLY A 272 -16.14 -16.77 12.15
C GLY A 272 -17.33 -15.82 11.91
N THR A 273 -17.09 -14.53 11.69
CA THR A 273 -18.13 -13.55 11.41
C THR A 273 -17.64 -12.48 10.44
N ALA A 274 -18.51 -12.06 9.52
CA ALA A 274 -18.19 -11.00 8.59
C ALA A 274 -18.12 -9.64 9.32
N PRO A 275 -17.20 -8.74 8.94
CA PRO A 275 -17.12 -7.41 9.50
C PRO A 275 -18.33 -6.57 9.06
N PRO A 276 -18.79 -5.60 9.87
CA PRO A 276 -19.85 -4.70 9.47
C PRO A 276 -19.44 -3.90 8.23
N LEU A 277 -20.33 -3.85 7.26
CA LEU A 277 -20.11 -3.12 6.02
C LEU A 277 -20.46 -1.64 6.20
N PRO A 278 -19.50 -0.70 6.08
CA PRO A 278 -19.80 0.73 6.16
C PRO A 278 -20.80 1.17 5.07
N ASP A 279 -21.74 2.05 5.39
CA ASP A 279 -22.78 2.54 4.46
C ASP A 279 -22.20 3.08 3.15
N ARG A 280 -21.08 3.80 3.23
CA ARG A 280 -20.39 4.33 2.03
C ARG A 280 -19.91 3.21 1.12
N LEU A 281 -19.36 2.13 1.67
CA LEU A 281 -18.90 0.98 0.89
C LEU A 281 -20.08 0.20 0.33
N ALA A 282 -21.14 0.00 1.12
CA ALA A 282 -22.38 -0.62 0.67
C ALA A 282 -23.01 0.11 -0.52
N ALA A 283 -22.93 1.45 -0.54
CA ALA A 283 -23.41 2.25 -1.65
C ALA A 283 -22.63 2.00 -2.97
N TYR A 284 -21.32 1.79 -2.90
CA TYR A 284 -20.52 1.45 -4.10
C TYR A 284 -20.82 0.05 -4.62
N LEU A 285 -21.04 -0.93 -3.77
CA LEU A 285 -21.36 -2.31 -4.19
C LEU A 285 -22.64 -2.39 -5.04
N LYS A 286 -23.59 -1.48 -4.82
CA LYS A 286 -24.86 -1.42 -5.58
C LYS A 286 -24.74 -0.74 -6.95
N ARG A 287 -23.64 -0.04 -7.24
CA ARG A 287 -23.47 0.70 -8.49
C ARG A 287 -22.98 -0.21 -9.62
N PRO A 288 -23.33 0.10 -10.89
CA PRO A 288 -22.81 -0.63 -12.03
C PRO A 288 -21.30 -0.40 -12.17
N LYS A 289 -20.59 -1.44 -12.61
CA LYS A 289 -19.18 -1.38 -12.98
C LYS A 289 -19.03 -0.69 -14.33
N LEU A 290 -18.16 0.30 -14.42
CA LEU A 290 -17.89 1.14 -15.61
C LEU A 290 -16.46 0.90 -16.17
N SER A 291 -15.82 -0.22 -15.86
CA SER A 291 -14.47 -0.51 -16.34
C SER A 291 -14.45 -0.91 -17.81
N LEU A 292 -13.35 -0.59 -18.49
CA LEU A 292 -13.05 -0.98 -19.86
C LEU A 292 -12.06 -2.16 -19.85
N PRO A 293 -12.42 -3.32 -20.44
CA PRO A 293 -11.48 -4.43 -20.58
C PRO A 293 -10.36 -4.07 -21.55
N MET A 294 -9.13 -4.45 -21.21
CA MET A 294 -7.95 -4.19 -22.04
C MET A 294 -6.95 -5.33 -21.94
N SER A 295 -6.24 -5.59 -23.04
CA SER A 295 -5.13 -6.53 -23.06
C SER A 295 -3.93 -6.01 -22.27
N SER A 296 -2.95 -6.86 -21.99
CA SER A 296 -1.65 -6.44 -21.44
C SER A 296 -0.66 -5.93 -22.49
N SER A 297 -1.14 -5.63 -23.71
CA SER A 297 -0.35 -5.05 -24.80
C SER A 297 -0.10 -3.55 -24.55
N TYR A 298 1.16 -3.13 -24.70
CA TYR A 298 1.49 -1.70 -24.62
C TYR A 298 0.90 -0.89 -25.78
N ASP A 299 0.83 -1.46 -26.98
CA ASP A 299 0.30 -0.76 -28.15
C ASP A 299 -1.18 -0.41 -27.98
N ASP A 300 -1.97 -1.32 -27.41
CA ASP A 300 -3.39 -1.07 -27.11
C ASP A 300 -3.53 0.05 -26.07
N PHE A 301 -2.72 0.02 -25.02
CA PHE A 301 -2.72 1.04 -23.99
C PHE A 301 -2.27 2.41 -24.54
N LYS A 302 -1.21 2.45 -25.35
CA LYS A 302 -0.74 3.67 -26.03
C LYS A 302 -1.82 4.26 -26.93
N GLN A 303 -2.49 3.44 -27.73
CA GLN A 303 -3.59 3.89 -28.57
C GLN A 303 -4.74 4.48 -27.76
N PHE A 304 -5.08 3.86 -26.63
CA PHE A 304 -6.09 4.40 -25.69
C PHE A 304 -5.70 5.79 -25.19
N LEU A 305 -4.46 5.99 -24.75
CA LEU A 305 -3.98 7.29 -24.26
C LEU A 305 -3.97 8.38 -25.33
N LEU A 306 -3.72 8.01 -26.60
CA LEU A 306 -3.69 8.96 -27.72
C LEU A 306 -5.07 9.34 -28.26
N ARG A 307 -6.11 8.53 -28.03
CA ARG A 307 -7.48 8.78 -28.51
C ARG A 307 -8.30 9.69 -27.60
N HIS A 308 -7.92 9.86 -26.41
CA HIS A 308 -8.62 10.55 -25.34
C HIS A 308 -7.79 11.66 -24.73
#